data_dcd4e59347a1688a4d231cb8ccdf9597
#
_entry.id   dcd4e59347a1688a4d231cb8ccdf9597
#
_cell.length_a   1.000
_cell.length_b   1.000
_cell.length_c   1.000
_cell.angle_alpha   90.00
_cell.angle_beta   90.00
_cell.angle_gamma   90.00
#
_symmetry.space_group_name_H-M   'P 1'
#
loop_
_entity.id
_entity.type
_entity.pdbx_description
1 polymer ?
#
loop_
_entity_poly.entity_id
_entity_poly.type
_entity_poly.pdbx_seq_one_letter_code
_entity_poly.pdbx_strand_id
1 'polypeptide(L)'
;VFGDGNTVVAILVASAGIWLFHFMILRGTQQAAVINSVVTVAKVVPILVFLVLLIFAFKLDLFSANLYGGDLQGSVFEQVRATMFVTVFVFLGIEGASVYSRFAKERSDVGSATILGFIIVTSLMVLVTLLPYAVMQRAGIAGMRQPSMATVLEAVVGHWGAVFVSLGLLVSVLGAYLAWSLICAEVLFTAAKTKDMPALFARENKNKVPVTALWATNIVVQLIVITTYWSRDAFALMLNLTSAMALIPFLFVAAYGLMLTNRRETYEVRPQERNRDLIIATIATLYTIFLLYAGGMKFIVLSAVLYAPGTALYFWARREQGKPVFSNVWDWIIFILAVIGAVVGIYWLATGYITI
;
A
#
# COMPACT_ATOMS: atom_id res chain seq x y z
N VAL A 1 21.43 -17.36 -0.63
CA VAL A 1 21.80 -16.67 0.62
C VAL A 1 20.55 -16.03 1.26
N PHE A 2 19.69 -15.37 0.46
CA PHE A 2 18.53 -14.64 0.99
C PHE A 2 17.21 -15.43 0.98
N GLY A 3 17.18 -16.62 0.34
CA GLY A 3 15.96 -17.43 0.21
C GLY A 3 14.79 -16.63 -0.38
N ASP A 4 13.60 -16.80 0.18
CA ASP A 4 12.39 -16.03 -0.16
C ASP A 4 12.20 -14.80 0.76
N GLY A 5 13.29 -14.29 1.32
CA GLY A 5 13.28 -13.17 2.27
C GLY A 5 13.11 -13.58 3.74
N ASN A 6 12.99 -14.87 4.02
CA ASN A 6 12.73 -15.45 5.34
C ASN A 6 13.98 -16.02 6.05
N THR A 7 15.17 -15.70 5.57
CA THR A 7 16.42 -16.12 6.20
C THR A 7 16.93 -15.08 7.19
N VAL A 8 17.68 -15.52 8.20
CA VAL A 8 18.31 -14.61 9.18
C VAL A 8 19.17 -13.54 8.47
N VAL A 9 19.90 -13.93 7.41
CA VAL A 9 20.74 -13.01 6.64
C VAL A 9 19.89 -11.96 5.93
N ALA A 10 18.75 -12.36 5.33
CA ALA A 10 17.82 -11.42 4.69
C ALA A 10 17.25 -10.41 5.70
N ILE A 11 16.85 -10.88 6.88
CA ILE A 11 16.33 -10.03 7.96
C ILE A 11 17.40 -9.05 8.46
N LEU A 12 18.63 -9.49 8.64
CA LEU A 12 19.73 -8.62 9.07
C LEU A 12 20.03 -7.53 8.04
N VAL A 13 20.07 -7.87 6.76
CA VAL A 13 20.30 -6.90 5.67
C VAL A 13 19.14 -5.91 5.58
N ALA A 14 17.89 -6.39 5.66
CA ALA A 14 16.71 -5.53 5.68
C ALA A 14 16.73 -4.59 6.90
N SER A 15 17.06 -5.11 8.09
CA SER A 15 17.18 -4.31 9.31
C SER A 15 18.27 -3.24 9.18
N ALA A 16 19.44 -3.58 8.64
CA ALA A 16 20.50 -2.60 8.37
C ALA A 16 20.01 -1.48 7.45
N GLY A 17 19.27 -1.81 6.40
CA GLY A 17 18.63 -0.84 5.51
C GLY A 17 17.63 0.07 6.22
N ILE A 18 16.72 -0.51 7.02
CA ILE A 18 15.72 0.22 7.81
C ILE A 18 16.39 1.27 8.70
N TRP A 19 17.38 0.87 9.48
CA TRP A 19 18.04 1.80 10.41
C TRP A 19 18.95 2.79 9.72
N LEU A 20 19.59 2.44 8.60
CA LEU A 20 20.31 3.37 7.77
C LEU A 20 19.43 4.53 7.29
N PHE A 21 18.28 4.22 6.69
CA PHE A 21 17.32 5.23 6.24
C PHE A 21 16.70 5.99 7.40
N HIS A 22 16.43 5.35 8.53
CA HIS A 22 15.95 6.01 9.73
C HIS A 22 16.89 7.15 10.17
N PHE A 23 18.17 6.86 10.32
CA PHE A 23 19.16 7.88 10.72
C PHE A 23 19.40 8.92 9.64
N MET A 24 19.28 8.57 8.37
CA MET A 24 19.35 9.51 7.27
C MET A 24 18.17 10.50 7.31
N ILE A 25 16.96 10.03 7.53
CA ILE A 25 15.76 10.89 7.64
C ILE A 25 15.88 11.82 8.84
N LEU A 26 16.38 11.34 9.99
CA LEU A 26 16.58 12.17 11.20
C LEU A 26 17.50 13.37 10.97
N ARG A 27 18.43 13.31 10.00
CA ARG A 27 19.32 14.41 9.63
C ARG A 27 18.64 15.53 8.86
N GLY A 28 17.48 15.29 8.27
CA GLY A 28 16.68 16.32 7.62
C GLY A 28 15.80 15.80 6.49
N THR A 29 14.52 16.17 6.52
CA THR A 29 13.53 15.79 5.49
C THR A 29 13.85 16.38 4.11
N GLN A 30 14.51 17.55 4.05
CA GLN A 30 14.86 18.19 2.78
C GLN A 30 15.85 17.33 1.96
N GLN A 31 16.89 16.78 2.62
CA GLN A 31 17.83 15.87 1.96
C GLN A 31 17.14 14.58 1.50
N ALA A 32 16.28 14.02 2.35
CA ALA A 32 15.50 12.84 2.00
C ALA A 32 14.57 13.10 0.81
N ALA A 33 13.96 14.28 0.70
CA ALA A 33 13.09 14.64 -0.42
C ALA A 33 13.87 14.75 -1.76
N VAL A 34 15.09 15.31 -1.73
CA VAL A 34 15.97 15.36 -2.92
C VAL A 34 16.34 13.95 -3.38
N ILE A 35 16.78 13.10 -2.44
CA ILE A 35 17.11 11.70 -2.73
C ILE A 35 15.88 10.98 -3.31
N ASN A 36 14.70 11.18 -2.71
CA ASN A 36 13.46 10.59 -3.20
C ASN A 36 13.12 11.04 -4.64
N SER A 37 13.36 12.30 -4.99
CA SER A 37 13.15 12.81 -6.35
C SER A 37 14.09 12.14 -7.36
N VAL A 38 15.38 12.05 -7.03
CA VAL A 38 16.37 11.36 -7.87
C VAL A 38 16.01 9.88 -8.05
N VAL A 39 15.68 9.21 -6.95
CA VAL A 39 15.29 7.80 -7.00
C VAL A 39 13.99 7.60 -7.78
N THR A 40 13.05 8.56 -7.73
CA THR A 40 11.80 8.49 -8.49
C THR A 40 12.07 8.49 -9.99
N VAL A 41 12.99 9.31 -10.47
CA VAL A 41 13.44 9.27 -11.87
C VAL A 41 14.16 7.95 -12.17
N ALA A 42 15.10 7.56 -11.31
CA ALA A 42 15.89 6.35 -11.50
C ALA A 42 15.07 5.06 -11.55
N LYS A 43 13.97 4.95 -10.79
CA LYS A 43 13.09 3.76 -10.81
C LYS A 43 12.18 3.69 -12.03
N VAL A 44 11.85 4.83 -12.66
CA VAL A 44 11.01 4.85 -13.86
C VAL A 44 11.79 4.37 -15.08
N VAL A 45 13.08 4.67 -15.17
CA VAL A 45 13.92 4.31 -16.32
C VAL A 45 13.93 2.80 -16.62
N PRO A 46 14.17 1.89 -15.66
CA PRO A 46 14.10 0.45 -15.92
C PRO A 46 12.74 -0.03 -16.41
N ILE A 47 11.65 0.55 -15.91
CA ILE A 47 10.29 0.22 -16.34
C ILE A 47 10.09 0.64 -17.80
N LEU A 48 10.48 1.86 -18.17
CA LEU A 48 10.36 2.34 -19.55
C LEU A 48 11.22 1.52 -20.52
N VAL A 49 12.46 1.20 -20.14
CA VAL A 49 13.33 0.34 -20.95
C VAL A 49 12.71 -1.05 -21.12
N PHE A 50 12.20 -1.64 -20.04
CA PHE A 50 11.47 -2.91 -20.10
C PHE A 50 10.30 -2.85 -21.09
N LEU A 51 9.44 -1.83 -21.00
CA LEU A 51 8.29 -1.68 -21.89
C LEU A 51 8.71 -1.52 -23.36
N VAL A 52 9.72 -0.68 -23.62
CA VAL A 52 10.23 -0.47 -24.98
C VAL A 52 10.78 -1.77 -25.57
N LEU A 53 11.58 -2.52 -24.83
CA LEU A 53 12.15 -3.78 -25.30
C LEU A 53 11.07 -4.84 -25.55
N LEU A 54 10.03 -4.90 -24.71
CA LEU A 54 8.93 -5.82 -24.93
C LEU A 54 8.06 -5.44 -26.14
N ILE A 55 7.88 -4.14 -26.39
CA ILE A 55 7.17 -3.68 -27.60
C ILE A 55 7.92 -4.15 -28.87
N PHE A 56 9.24 -4.05 -28.91
CA PHE A 56 10.02 -4.55 -30.03
C PHE A 56 10.02 -6.08 -30.18
N ALA A 57 9.89 -6.80 -29.05
CA ALA A 57 9.83 -8.26 -29.03
C ALA A 57 8.39 -8.81 -29.14
N PHE A 58 7.40 -7.98 -29.37
CA PHE A 58 5.99 -8.33 -29.35
C PHE A 58 5.62 -9.34 -30.44
N LYS A 59 4.99 -10.45 -30.04
CA LYS A 59 4.48 -11.50 -30.94
C LYS A 59 2.95 -11.59 -30.79
N LEU A 60 2.24 -11.19 -31.84
CA LEU A 60 0.77 -11.11 -31.82
C LEU A 60 0.12 -12.48 -31.60
N ASP A 61 0.65 -13.53 -32.25
CA ASP A 61 0.12 -14.89 -32.14
C ASP A 61 0.17 -15.40 -30.70
N LEU A 62 1.32 -15.17 -30.02
CA LEU A 62 1.51 -15.55 -28.65
C LEU A 62 0.64 -14.75 -27.69
N PHE A 63 0.51 -13.43 -27.93
CA PHE A 63 -0.37 -12.57 -27.16
C PHE A 63 -1.82 -13.02 -27.27
N SER A 64 -2.30 -13.30 -28.49
CA SER A 64 -3.66 -13.75 -28.72
C SER A 64 -3.96 -15.08 -28.05
N ALA A 65 -3.01 -16.02 -28.09
CA ALA A 65 -3.13 -17.31 -27.41
C ALA A 65 -3.19 -17.21 -25.89
N ASN A 66 -2.51 -16.23 -25.31
CA ASN A 66 -2.45 -16.02 -23.87
C ASN A 66 -3.56 -15.14 -23.29
N LEU A 67 -4.29 -14.39 -24.15
CA LEU A 67 -5.23 -13.35 -23.70
C LEU A 67 -6.45 -13.94 -22.97
N TYR A 68 -6.92 -15.09 -23.43
CA TYR A 68 -8.11 -15.73 -22.87
C TYR A 68 -7.73 -16.84 -21.89
N GLY A 69 -8.24 -16.73 -20.67
CA GLY A 69 -8.01 -17.71 -19.59
C GLY A 69 -8.99 -18.90 -19.62
N GLY A 70 -9.45 -19.35 -20.80
CA GLY A 70 -10.46 -20.40 -20.93
C GLY A 70 -10.04 -21.78 -20.42
N ASP A 71 -8.76 -22.02 -20.25
CA ASP A 71 -8.15 -23.22 -19.65
C ASP A 71 -7.95 -23.10 -18.13
N LEU A 72 -8.21 -21.92 -17.54
CA LEU A 72 -8.14 -21.72 -16.10
C LEU A 72 -9.40 -22.24 -15.41
N GLN A 73 -9.18 -22.81 -14.22
CA GLN A 73 -10.30 -23.25 -13.39
C GLN A 73 -11.06 -22.06 -12.80
N GLY A 74 -12.38 -22.17 -12.73
CA GLY A 74 -13.28 -21.17 -12.17
C GLY A 74 -13.87 -20.19 -13.19
N SER A 75 -14.86 -19.44 -12.74
CA SER A 75 -15.50 -18.42 -13.55
C SER A 75 -14.60 -17.18 -13.74
N VAL A 76 -14.88 -16.38 -14.77
CA VAL A 76 -14.19 -15.09 -14.99
C VAL A 76 -14.28 -14.20 -13.74
N PHE A 77 -15.42 -14.23 -13.04
CA PHE A 77 -15.60 -13.48 -11.80
C PHE A 77 -14.62 -13.93 -10.70
N GLU A 78 -14.41 -15.23 -10.53
CA GLU A 78 -13.46 -15.77 -9.54
C GLU A 78 -12.02 -15.43 -9.90
N GLN A 79 -11.66 -15.48 -11.18
CA GLN A 79 -10.35 -15.08 -11.66
C GLN A 79 -10.10 -13.58 -11.39
N VAL A 80 -11.06 -12.71 -11.72
CA VAL A 80 -10.97 -11.26 -11.42
C VAL A 80 -10.88 -11.03 -9.91
N ARG A 81 -11.74 -11.70 -9.12
CA ARG A 81 -11.74 -11.58 -7.66
C ARG A 81 -10.37 -11.93 -7.05
N ALA A 82 -9.72 -12.97 -7.55
CA ALA A 82 -8.42 -13.41 -7.05
C ALA A 82 -7.30 -12.37 -7.25
N THR A 83 -7.43 -11.45 -8.21
CA THR A 83 -6.42 -10.40 -8.47
C THR A 83 -6.68 -9.10 -7.70
N MET A 84 -7.84 -8.96 -7.04
CA MET A 84 -8.27 -7.68 -6.47
C MET A 84 -7.29 -7.12 -5.43
N PHE A 85 -6.77 -7.95 -4.53
CA PHE A 85 -5.82 -7.47 -3.50
C PHE A 85 -4.48 -7.03 -4.08
N VAL A 86 -4.02 -7.70 -5.14
CA VAL A 86 -2.81 -7.28 -5.85
C VAL A 86 -3.02 -5.92 -6.51
N THR A 87 -4.19 -5.71 -7.16
CA THR A 87 -4.53 -4.41 -7.75
C THR A 87 -4.67 -3.31 -6.69
N VAL A 88 -5.26 -3.58 -5.54
CA VAL A 88 -5.29 -2.62 -4.43
C VAL A 88 -3.88 -2.23 -4.02
N PHE A 89 -2.99 -3.20 -3.81
CA PHE A 89 -1.60 -2.92 -3.42
C PHE A 89 -0.87 -2.03 -4.42
N VAL A 90 -1.06 -2.27 -5.72
CA VAL A 90 -0.42 -1.50 -6.80
C VAL A 90 -0.80 -0.02 -6.78
N PHE A 91 -2.02 0.31 -6.34
CA PHE A 91 -2.51 1.68 -6.28
C PHE A 91 -2.31 2.36 -4.92
N LEU A 92 -1.77 1.66 -3.92
CA LEU A 92 -1.40 2.30 -2.64
C LEU A 92 -0.30 3.34 -2.88
N GLY A 93 -0.50 4.53 -2.29
CA GLY A 93 0.39 5.68 -2.44
C GLY A 93 -0.18 6.81 -3.31
N ILE A 94 -1.25 6.57 -4.07
CA ILE A 94 -1.97 7.63 -4.79
C ILE A 94 -2.49 8.69 -3.82
N GLU A 95 -2.89 8.29 -2.63
CA GLU A 95 -3.31 9.15 -1.54
C GLU A 95 -2.20 10.06 -1.01
N GLY A 96 -0.94 9.81 -1.35
CA GLY A 96 0.21 10.63 -0.94
C GLY A 96 0.06 12.12 -1.27
N ALA A 97 -0.59 12.46 -2.39
CA ALA A 97 -0.91 13.84 -2.72
C ALA A 97 -1.79 14.50 -1.64
N SER A 98 -2.75 13.77 -1.06
CA SER A 98 -3.60 14.24 0.04
C SER A 98 -2.84 14.38 1.36
N VAL A 99 -1.90 13.46 1.65
CA VAL A 99 -1.06 13.51 2.86
C VAL A 99 -0.21 14.79 2.87
N TYR A 100 0.30 15.18 1.71
CA TYR A 100 1.12 16.39 1.56
C TYR A 100 0.32 17.64 1.17
N SER A 101 -1.01 17.63 1.30
CA SER A 101 -1.88 18.75 0.93
C SER A 101 -1.53 20.09 1.61
N ARG A 102 -0.92 20.05 2.80
CA ARG A 102 -0.45 21.27 3.50
C ARG A 102 0.65 22.02 2.75
N PHE A 103 1.33 21.38 1.80
CA PHE A 103 2.38 21.98 0.97
C PHE A 103 1.90 22.40 -0.41
N ALA A 104 0.64 22.08 -0.77
CA ALA A 104 0.05 22.50 -2.03
C ALA A 104 -0.20 24.01 -2.05
N LYS A 105 0.01 24.64 -3.21
CA LYS A 105 -0.30 26.07 -3.40
C LYS A 105 -1.81 26.30 -3.41
N GLU A 106 -2.52 25.43 -4.11
CA GLU A 106 -3.97 25.45 -4.22
C GLU A 106 -4.56 24.07 -3.89
N ARG A 107 -5.78 24.03 -3.37
CA ARG A 107 -6.47 22.76 -3.10
C ARG A 107 -6.75 21.94 -4.36
N SER A 108 -6.96 22.60 -5.48
CA SER A 108 -7.15 21.99 -6.79
C SER A 108 -5.94 21.18 -7.27
N ASP A 109 -4.72 21.58 -6.86
CA ASP A 109 -3.48 20.89 -7.23
C ASP A 109 -3.45 19.46 -6.70
N VAL A 110 -3.98 19.22 -5.50
CA VAL A 110 -4.05 17.89 -4.89
C VAL A 110 -4.91 16.94 -5.74
N GLY A 111 -6.10 17.41 -6.17
CA GLY A 111 -6.98 16.62 -7.03
C GLY A 111 -6.36 16.32 -8.39
N SER A 112 -5.77 17.34 -9.01
CA SER A 112 -5.12 17.22 -10.32
C SER A 112 -3.92 16.27 -10.26
N ALA A 113 -3.09 16.37 -9.23
CA ALA A 113 -1.94 15.48 -9.01
C ALA A 113 -2.39 14.02 -8.80
N THR A 114 -3.47 13.81 -8.04
CA THR A 114 -4.03 12.47 -7.81
C THR A 114 -4.54 11.84 -9.11
N ILE A 115 -5.32 12.58 -9.90
CA ILE A 115 -5.87 12.08 -11.18
C ILE A 115 -4.76 11.80 -12.17
N LEU A 116 -3.80 12.72 -12.33
CA LEU A 116 -2.68 12.54 -13.24
C LEU A 116 -1.82 11.33 -12.83
N GLY A 117 -1.52 11.22 -11.53
CA GLY A 117 -0.80 10.07 -10.97
C GLY A 117 -1.53 8.76 -11.25
N PHE A 118 -2.85 8.73 -11.04
CA PHE A 118 -3.67 7.55 -11.33
C PHE A 118 -3.60 7.14 -12.82
N ILE A 119 -3.73 8.10 -13.74
CA ILE A 119 -3.68 7.81 -15.20
C ILE A 119 -2.30 7.26 -15.58
N ILE A 120 -1.23 7.90 -15.12
CA ILE A 120 0.15 7.47 -15.44
C ILE A 120 0.41 6.06 -14.88
N VAL A 121 0.11 5.84 -13.59
CA VAL A 121 0.35 4.54 -12.94
C VAL A 121 -0.50 3.45 -13.60
N THR A 122 -1.78 3.70 -13.86
CA THR A 122 -2.65 2.73 -14.52
C THR A 122 -2.11 2.36 -15.91
N SER A 123 -1.71 3.34 -16.71
CA SER A 123 -1.15 3.10 -18.05
C SER A 123 0.12 2.24 -17.98
N LEU A 124 1.03 2.57 -17.06
CA LEU A 124 2.25 1.77 -16.86
C LEU A 124 1.92 0.34 -16.39
N MET A 125 1.01 0.18 -15.44
CA MET A 125 0.65 -1.13 -14.91
C MET A 125 -0.04 -2.01 -15.95
N VAL A 126 -0.93 -1.45 -16.76
CA VAL A 126 -1.55 -2.18 -17.87
C VAL A 126 -0.49 -2.69 -18.85
N LEU A 127 0.45 -1.83 -19.25
CA LEU A 127 1.52 -2.21 -20.18
C LEU A 127 2.47 -3.26 -19.57
N VAL A 128 2.94 -3.06 -18.33
CA VAL A 128 3.83 -3.99 -17.61
C VAL A 128 3.16 -5.35 -17.42
N THR A 129 1.85 -5.38 -17.24
CA THR A 129 1.10 -6.63 -17.02
C THR A 129 0.81 -7.35 -18.34
N LEU A 130 0.43 -6.64 -19.40
CA LEU A 130 -0.02 -7.26 -20.66
C LEU A 130 1.12 -7.62 -21.60
N LEU A 131 2.18 -6.79 -21.72
CA LEU A 131 3.26 -7.04 -22.67
C LEU A 131 4.02 -8.37 -22.44
N PRO A 132 4.25 -8.86 -21.22
CA PRO A 132 4.85 -10.17 -21.00
C PRO A 132 4.11 -11.32 -21.69
N TYR A 133 2.79 -11.24 -21.83
CA TYR A 133 2.01 -12.25 -22.53
C TYR A 133 2.28 -12.33 -24.05
N ALA A 134 2.93 -11.30 -24.61
CA ALA A 134 3.36 -11.31 -26.00
C ALA A 134 4.74 -11.92 -26.23
N VAL A 135 5.50 -12.20 -25.17
CA VAL A 135 6.87 -12.72 -25.25
C VAL A 135 7.07 -14.08 -24.58
N MET A 136 6.17 -14.45 -23.66
CA MET A 136 6.22 -15.72 -22.93
C MET A 136 4.82 -16.32 -22.77
N GLN A 137 4.79 -17.68 -22.67
CA GLN A 137 3.55 -18.39 -22.38
C GLN A 137 3.07 -18.11 -20.95
N ARG A 138 1.75 -17.99 -20.76
CA ARG A 138 1.12 -17.71 -19.47
C ARG A 138 1.54 -18.67 -18.35
N ALA A 139 1.61 -19.98 -18.65
CA ALA A 139 2.05 -20.99 -17.70
C ALA A 139 3.49 -20.73 -17.19
N GLY A 140 4.38 -20.28 -18.08
CA GLY A 140 5.73 -19.88 -17.72
C GLY A 140 5.75 -18.66 -16.81
N ILE A 141 4.93 -17.64 -17.11
CA ILE A 141 4.82 -16.42 -16.31
C ILE A 141 4.28 -16.74 -14.90
N ALA A 142 3.26 -17.60 -14.80
CA ALA A 142 2.64 -17.98 -13.52
C ALA A 142 3.61 -18.70 -12.57
N GLY A 143 4.57 -19.46 -13.11
CA GLY A 143 5.58 -20.17 -12.31
C GLY A 143 6.82 -19.37 -11.95
N MET A 144 6.91 -18.09 -12.37
CA MET A 144 8.11 -17.29 -12.14
C MET A 144 8.28 -16.88 -10.68
N ARG A 145 9.52 -16.96 -10.23
CA ARG A 145 9.93 -16.37 -8.96
C ARG A 145 10.07 -14.86 -9.09
N GLN A 146 9.77 -14.14 -8.02
CA GLN A 146 9.98 -12.69 -7.96
C GLN A 146 11.50 -12.35 -7.93
N PRO A 147 11.94 -11.33 -8.66
CA PRO A 147 11.16 -10.40 -9.51
C PRO A 147 10.89 -10.94 -10.92
N SER A 148 9.64 -11.19 -11.25
CA SER A 148 9.22 -11.74 -12.55
C SER A 148 9.67 -10.91 -13.77
N MET A 149 9.72 -9.57 -13.66
CA MET A 149 10.21 -8.69 -14.72
C MET A 149 11.65 -9.02 -15.16
N ALA A 150 12.53 -9.44 -14.23
CA ALA A 150 13.90 -9.80 -14.54
C ALA A 150 13.94 -11.04 -15.45
N THR A 151 13.16 -12.07 -15.10
CA THR A 151 13.08 -13.32 -15.90
C THR A 151 12.45 -13.07 -17.28
N VAL A 152 11.42 -12.22 -17.36
CA VAL A 152 10.82 -11.85 -18.65
C VAL A 152 11.83 -11.13 -19.54
N LEU A 153 12.58 -10.16 -18.99
CA LEU A 153 13.55 -9.42 -19.79
C LEU A 153 14.77 -10.27 -20.17
N GLU A 154 15.17 -11.21 -19.31
CA GLU A 154 16.21 -12.20 -19.64
C GLU A 154 15.83 -13.06 -20.86
N ALA A 155 14.57 -13.46 -20.95
CA ALA A 155 14.07 -14.20 -22.11
C ALA A 155 14.08 -13.41 -23.41
N VAL A 156 14.01 -12.06 -23.33
CA VAL A 156 13.97 -11.18 -24.51
C VAL A 156 15.37 -10.74 -24.97
N VAL A 157 16.21 -10.30 -24.03
CA VAL A 157 17.50 -9.68 -24.34
C VAL A 157 18.70 -10.38 -23.69
N GLY A 158 18.47 -11.49 -22.98
CA GLY A 158 19.52 -12.25 -22.31
C GLY A 158 19.85 -11.72 -20.90
N HIS A 159 20.88 -12.33 -20.31
CA HIS A 159 21.24 -12.14 -18.89
C HIS A 159 21.45 -10.69 -18.45
N TRP A 160 21.98 -9.83 -19.33
CA TRP A 160 22.16 -8.41 -19.00
C TRP A 160 20.83 -7.72 -18.65
N GLY A 161 19.73 -8.12 -19.30
CA GLY A 161 18.39 -7.59 -19.02
C GLY A 161 17.92 -7.92 -17.61
N ALA A 162 18.16 -9.15 -17.14
CA ALA A 162 17.86 -9.55 -15.77
C ALA A 162 18.65 -8.74 -14.75
N VAL A 163 19.95 -8.53 -14.98
CA VAL A 163 20.81 -7.71 -14.11
C VAL A 163 20.34 -6.26 -14.07
N PHE A 164 20.04 -5.68 -15.24
CA PHE A 164 19.58 -4.31 -15.35
C PHE A 164 18.29 -4.06 -14.56
N VAL A 165 17.26 -4.92 -14.75
CA VAL A 165 16.00 -4.82 -14.03
C VAL A 165 16.19 -5.06 -12.53
N SER A 166 17.03 -6.01 -12.14
CA SER A 166 17.29 -6.29 -10.73
C SER A 166 17.96 -5.11 -10.02
N LEU A 167 18.91 -4.44 -10.65
CA LEU A 167 19.51 -3.21 -10.12
C LEU A 167 18.47 -2.07 -10.03
N GLY A 168 17.65 -1.91 -11.07
CA GLY A 168 16.54 -0.95 -11.07
C GLY A 168 15.54 -1.22 -9.95
N LEU A 169 15.23 -2.49 -9.69
CA LEU A 169 14.37 -2.90 -8.59
C LEU A 169 14.98 -2.55 -7.23
N LEU A 170 16.26 -2.81 -7.00
CA LEU A 170 16.93 -2.43 -5.75
C LEU A 170 16.80 -0.93 -5.48
N VAL A 171 17.11 -0.10 -6.48
CA VAL A 171 16.96 1.36 -6.35
C VAL A 171 15.50 1.73 -6.08
N SER A 172 14.55 1.11 -6.79
CA SER A 172 13.11 1.35 -6.62
C SER A 172 12.62 1.00 -5.23
N VAL A 173 12.98 -0.17 -4.69
CA VAL A 173 12.56 -0.64 -3.36
C VAL A 173 13.13 0.25 -2.26
N LEU A 174 14.42 0.60 -2.34
CA LEU A 174 15.04 1.49 -1.36
C LEU A 174 14.38 2.89 -1.38
N GLY A 175 14.09 3.43 -2.56
CA GLY A 175 13.41 4.71 -2.68
C GLY A 175 11.95 4.65 -2.25
N ALA A 176 11.25 3.57 -2.53
CA ALA A 176 9.88 3.37 -2.04
C ALA A 176 9.87 3.30 -0.50
N TYR A 177 10.81 2.58 0.09
CA TYR A 177 10.94 2.52 1.55
C TYR A 177 11.17 3.91 2.17
N LEU A 178 12.05 4.72 1.56
CA LEU A 178 12.28 6.10 1.99
C LEU A 178 10.99 6.93 1.94
N ALA A 179 10.28 6.90 0.81
CA ALA A 179 9.04 7.63 0.61
C ALA A 179 7.95 7.21 1.63
N TRP A 180 7.76 5.91 1.82
CA TRP A 180 6.77 5.40 2.76
C TRP A 180 7.13 5.69 4.21
N SER A 181 8.41 5.67 4.59
CA SER A 181 8.86 6.05 5.93
C SER A 181 8.52 7.52 6.25
N LEU A 182 8.68 8.41 5.26
CA LEU A 182 8.31 9.82 5.38
C LEU A 182 6.79 9.99 5.48
N ILE A 183 6.02 9.31 4.62
CA ILE A 183 4.54 9.38 4.60
C ILE A 183 3.97 8.88 5.93
N CYS A 184 4.39 7.71 6.40
CA CYS A 184 3.87 7.13 7.64
C CYS A 184 4.18 7.99 8.87
N ALA A 185 5.40 8.55 8.95
CA ALA A 185 5.76 9.47 10.02
C ALA A 185 4.94 10.77 9.96
N GLU A 186 4.68 11.31 8.76
CA GLU A 186 3.89 12.52 8.55
C GLU A 186 2.42 12.32 8.92
N VAL A 187 1.81 11.18 8.55
CA VAL A 187 0.43 10.84 8.90
C VAL A 187 0.25 10.77 10.41
N LEU A 188 1.15 10.06 11.09
CA LEU A 188 1.09 9.93 12.56
C LEU A 188 1.31 11.27 13.27
N PHE A 189 2.25 12.07 12.75
CA PHE A 189 2.52 13.41 13.25
C PHE A 189 1.33 14.35 13.06
N THR A 190 0.71 14.35 11.89
CA THR A 190 -0.46 15.18 11.59
C THR A 190 -1.64 14.78 12.48
N ALA A 191 -1.90 13.49 12.65
CA ALA A 191 -2.92 13.00 13.55
C ALA A 191 -2.68 13.42 15.02
N ALA A 192 -1.42 13.52 15.45
CA ALA A 192 -1.10 14.05 16.78
C ALA A 192 -1.30 15.57 16.86
N LYS A 193 -1.03 16.32 15.80
CA LYS A 193 -1.28 17.78 15.73
C LYS A 193 -2.78 18.09 15.76
N THR A 194 -3.61 17.26 15.14
CA THR A 194 -5.09 17.38 15.21
C THR A 194 -5.68 16.81 16.49
N LYS A 195 -4.85 16.27 17.38
CA LYS A 195 -5.23 15.66 18.65
C LYS A 195 -6.00 14.33 18.53
N ASP A 196 -5.89 13.65 17.39
CA ASP A 196 -6.46 12.33 17.17
C ASP A 196 -5.53 11.21 17.66
N MET A 197 -4.25 11.55 17.88
CA MET A 197 -3.21 10.68 18.45
C MET A 197 -2.51 11.36 19.63
N PRO A 198 -1.80 10.62 20.50
CA PRO A 198 -1.07 11.18 21.64
C PRO A 198 -0.10 12.29 21.23
N ALA A 199 -0.03 13.35 22.02
CA ALA A 199 0.79 14.54 21.77
C ALA A 199 2.31 14.20 21.64
N LEU A 200 2.73 13.05 22.18
CA LEU A 200 4.08 12.53 22.04
C LEU A 200 4.54 12.45 20.55
N PHE A 201 3.64 12.09 19.65
CA PHE A 201 3.95 11.94 18.22
C PHE A 201 4.03 13.28 17.47
N ALA A 202 3.63 14.39 18.10
CA ALA A 202 3.76 15.74 17.54
C ALA A 202 5.15 16.38 17.79
N ARG A 203 6.12 15.62 18.32
CA ARG A 203 7.47 16.12 18.61
C ARG A 203 8.35 16.12 17.36
N GLU A 204 8.99 17.28 17.11
CA GLU A 204 9.94 17.47 16.01
C GLU A 204 11.37 17.71 16.56
N ASN A 205 12.36 17.35 15.77
CA ASN A 205 13.74 17.72 16.05
C ASN A 205 14.08 19.11 15.43
N LYS A 206 15.34 19.54 15.60
CA LYS A 206 15.84 20.81 15.04
C LYS A 206 15.72 20.91 13.52
N ASN A 207 15.67 19.76 12.85
CA ASN A 207 15.53 19.63 11.39
C ASN A 207 14.07 19.51 10.94
N LYS A 208 13.09 19.79 11.82
CA LYS A 208 11.64 19.66 11.55
C LYS A 208 11.20 18.24 11.14
N VAL A 209 11.91 17.23 11.63
CA VAL A 209 11.54 15.82 11.42
C VAL A 209 10.69 15.35 12.58
N PRO A 210 9.54 14.65 12.35
CA PRO A 210 8.70 14.09 13.39
C PRO A 210 9.35 12.87 14.03
N VAL A 211 10.24 13.08 15.00
CA VAL A 211 11.15 12.08 15.56
C VAL A 211 10.39 10.90 16.16
N THR A 212 9.47 11.19 17.06
CA THR A 212 8.76 10.11 17.79
C THR A 212 7.88 9.29 16.86
N ALA A 213 7.23 9.94 15.90
CA ALA A 213 6.44 9.25 14.87
C ALA A 213 7.32 8.35 14.00
N LEU A 214 8.50 8.84 13.58
CA LEU A 214 9.46 8.07 12.79
C LEU A 214 10.01 6.85 13.57
N TRP A 215 10.36 7.03 14.85
CA TRP A 215 10.79 5.91 15.70
C TRP A 215 9.71 4.86 15.85
N ALA A 216 8.48 5.26 16.17
CA ALA A 216 7.35 4.34 16.31
C ALA A 216 7.10 3.55 15.02
N THR A 217 7.07 4.22 13.87
CA THR A 217 6.88 3.59 12.56
C THR A 217 7.97 2.55 12.29
N ASN A 218 9.24 2.92 12.44
CA ASN A 218 10.34 2.01 12.11
C ASN A 218 10.51 0.85 13.11
N ILE A 219 10.14 1.03 14.38
CA ILE A 219 10.08 -0.07 15.35
C ILE A 219 9.00 -1.09 14.92
N VAL A 220 7.82 -0.62 14.53
CA VAL A 220 6.75 -1.51 14.03
C VAL A 220 7.20 -2.24 12.77
N VAL A 221 7.82 -1.53 11.80
CA VAL A 221 8.39 -2.14 10.59
C VAL A 221 9.42 -3.21 10.96
N GLN A 222 10.33 -2.92 11.90
CA GLN A 222 11.34 -3.90 12.35
C GLN A 222 10.71 -5.14 12.96
N LEU A 223 9.67 -4.99 13.78
CA LEU A 223 8.95 -6.13 14.35
C LEU A 223 8.29 -6.98 13.26
N ILE A 224 7.65 -6.35 12.28
CA ILE A 224 7.04 -7.04 11.14
C ILE A 224 8.11 -7.78 10.31
N VAL A 225 9.27 -7.15 10.05
CA VAL A 225 10.37 -7.81 9.33
C VAL A 225 10.88 -9.04 10.08
N ILE A 226 10.93 -9.03 11.41
CA ILE A 226 11.29 -10.20 12.19
C ILE A 226 10.25 -11.33 12.01
N THR A 227 8.96 -11.02 11.91
CA THR A 227 7.91 -12.04 11.73
C THR A 227 8.00 -12.76 10.39
N THR A 228 8.66 -12.19 9.37
CA THR A 228 8.85 -12.84 8.07
C THR A 228 9.69 -14.13 8.16
N TYR A 229 10.45 -14.31 9.23
CA TYR A 229 11.21 -15.53 9.50
C TYR A 229 10.33 -16.80 9.53
N TRP A 230 9.11 -16.67 10.04
CA TRP A 230 8.15 -17.77 10.14
C TRP A 230 7.19 -17.87 8.95
N SER A 231 7.26 -16.95 8.00
CA SER A 231 6.40 -16.94 6.82
C SER A 231 6.98 -17.80 5.70
N ARG A 232 6.13 -18.62 5.07
CA ARG A 232 6.51 -19.40 3.87
C ARG A 232 6.63 -18.53 2.62
N ASP A 233 5.78 -17.52 2.52
CA ASP A 233 5.77 -16.51 1.45
C ASP A 233 5.53 -15.13 2.07
N ALA A 234 6.61 -14.54 2.60
CA ALA A 234 6.56 -13.26 3.26
C ALA A 234 6.07 -12.14 2.34
N PHE A 235 6.41 -12.19 1.03
CA PHE A 235 6.00 -11.18 0.08
C PHE A 235 4.48 -11.19 -0.14
N ALA A 236 3.90 -12.35 -0.44
CA ALA A 236 2.45 -12.47 -0.67
C ALA A 236 1.65 -12.15 0.60
N LEU A 237 2.13 -12.58 1.77
CA LEU A 237 1.50 -12.27 3.05
C LEU A 237 1.46 -10.75 3.29
N MET A 238 2.60 -10.06 3.17
CA MET A 238 2.70 -8.63 3.40
C MET A 238 1.88 -7.83 2.38
N LEU A 239 1.88 -8.23 1.11
CA LEU A 239 1.09 -7.61 0.05
C LEU A 239 -0.42 -7.67 0.39
N ASN A 240 -0.92 -8.86 0.68
CA ASN A 240 -2.34 -9.04 0.95
C ASN A 240 -2.77 -8.39 2.27
N LEU A 241 -1.94 -8.48 3.31
CA LEU A 241 -2.22 -7.85 4.61
C LEU A 241 -2.24 -6.32 4.50
N THR A 242 -1.27 -5.74 3.80
CA THR A 242 -1.22 -4.29 3.55
C THR A 242 -2.44 -3.82 2.77
N SER A 243 -2.85 -4.56 1.73
CA SER A 243 -4.07 -4.26 0.96
C SER A 243 -5.32 -4.28 1.85
N ALA A 244 -5.48 -5.30 2.68
CA ALA A 244 -6.62 -5.40 3.59
C ALA A 244 -6.65 -4.26 4.61
N MET A 245 -5.50 -3.94 5.21
CA MET A 245 -5.39 -2.84 6.17
C MET A 245 -5.70 -1.49 5.54
N ALA A 246 -5.21 -1.21 4.34
CA ALA A 246 -5.46 0.04 3.65
C ALA A 246 -6.93 0.22 3.22
N LEU A 247 -7.64 -0.86 2.91
CA LEU A 247 -9.04 -0.80 2.50
C LEU A 247 -9.98 -0.34 3.61
N ILE A 248 -9.64 -0.59 4.88
CA ILE A 248 -10.49 -0.17 6.02
C ILE A 248 -10.58 1.37 6.11
N PRO A 249 -9.48 2.15 6.16
CA PRO A 249 -9.57 3.60 6.11
C PRO A 249 -10.15 4.13 4.79
N PHE A 250 -9.88 3.49 3.65
CA PHE A 250 -10.49 3.89 2.37
C PHE A 250 -12.01 3.72 2.39
N LEU A 251 -12.53 2.66 3.01
CA LEU A 251 -13.97 2.51 3.22
C LEU A 251 -14.54 3.65 4.07
N PHE A 252 -13.87 4.03 5.16
CA PHE A 252 -14.33 5.14 5.99
C PHE A 252 -14.29 6.48 5.26
N VAL A 253 -13.28 6.74 4.44
CA VAL A 253 -13.20 7.95 3.62
C VAL A 253 -14.32 7.99 2.58
N ALA A 254 -14.57 6.90 1.88
CA ALA A 254 -15.65 6.79 0.90
C ALA A 254 -17.04 6.95 1.56
N ALA A 255 -17.27 6.26 2.67
CA ALA A 255 -18.51 6.35 3.43
C ALA A 255 -18.74 7.76 4.03
N TYR A 256 -17.68 8.43 4.47
CA TYR A 256 -17.74 9.80 4.94
C TYR A 256 -18.10 10.76 3.79
N GLY A 257 -17.51 10.60 2.61
CA GLY A 257 -17.89 11.33 1.40
C GLY A 257 -19.37 11.13 1.05
N LEU A 258 -19.87 9.89 1.15
CA LEU A 258 -21.28 9.57 0.95
C LEU A 258 -22.17 10.25 2.00
N MET A 259 -21.76 10.31 3.26
CA MET A 259 -22.47 10.98 4.33
C MET A 259 -22.55 12.50 4.08
N LEU A 260 -21.43 13.15 3.72
CA LEU A 260 -21.39 14.59 3.42
C LEU A 260 -22.32 14.98 2.27
N THR A 261 -22.30 14.20 1.19
CA THR A 261 -23.15 14.43 0.02
C THR A 261 -24.63 14.23 0.33
N ASN A 262 -24.95 13.24 1.17
CA ASN A 262 -26.34 12.99 1.62
C ASN A 262 -26.87 14.10 2.51
N ARG A 263 -26.04 14.58 3.47
CA ARG A 263 -26.41 15.68 4.40
C ARG A 263 -26.34 17.06 3.78
N ARG A 264 -25.84 17.18 2.53
CA ARG A 264 -25.62 18.44 1.81
C ARG A 264 -24.65 19.41 2.53
N GLU A 265 -23.82 18.88 3.39
CA GLU A 265 -22.87 19.66 4.16
C GLU A 265 -21.87 20.33 3.28
N THR A 266 -21.40 21.07 2.79
CA THR A 266 -20.36 21.63 1.86
C THR A 266 -20.88 22.03 0.49
N TYR A 267 -22.19 21.87 0.20
CA TYR A 267 -22.76 22.13 -1.13
C TYR A 267 -23.57 23.42 -1.22
N GLU A 268 -23.46 24.31 -0.22
CA GLU A 268 -24.13 25.61 -0.23
C GLU A 268 -23.67 26.50 -1.39
N VAL A 269 -22.35 26.45 -1.70
CA VAL A 269 -21.73 27.28 -2.77
C VAL A 269 -21.83 26.63 -4.14
N ARG A 270 -21.82 25.27 -4.22
CA ARG A 270 -21.79 24.50 -5.47
C ARG A 270 -22.81 23.35 -5.48
N PRO A 271 -24.10 23.65 -5.45
CA PRO A 271 -25.13 22.60 -5.35
C PRO A 271 -25.15 21.66 -6.57
N GLN A 272 -24.69 22.11 -7.74
CA GLN A 272 -24.66 21.32 -8.97
C GLN A 272 -23.67 20.14 -8.93
N GLU A 273 -22.59 20.25 -8.16
CA GLU A 273 -21.58 19.20 -8.04
C GLU A 273 -22.07 18.02 -7.17
N ARG A 274 -23.06 18.24 -6.31
CA ARG A 274 -23.53 17.26 -5.34
C ARG A 274 -23.96 15.93 -5.96
N ASN A 275 -24.73 15.95 -7.03
CA ASN A 275 -25.25 14.70 -7.62
C ASN A 275 -24.13 13.84 -8.22
N ARG A 276 -23.14 14.47 -8.86
CA ARG A 276 -21.94 13.80 -9.34
C ARG A 276 -21.17 13.16 -8.19
N ASP A 277 -20.92 13.93 -7.15
CA ASP A 277 -20.15 13.51 -5.98
C ASP A 277 -20.87 12.41 -5.18
N LEU A 278 -22.22 12.45 -5.12
CA LEU A 278 -23.04 11.40 -4.52
C LEU A 278 -22.88 10.06 -5.26
N ILE A 279 -22.92 10.11 -6.60
CA ILE A 279 -22.72 8.89 -7.43
C ILE A 279 -21.31 8.34 -7.20
N ILE A 280 -20.30 9.21 -7.26
CA ILE A 280 -18.89 8.80 -7.07
C ILE A 280 -18.69 8.19 -5.68
N ALA A 281 -19.17 8.85 -4.62
CA ALA A 281 -19.03 8.34 -3.26
C ALA A 281 -19.78 7.03 -3.03
N THR A 282 -20.97 6.87 -3.66
CA THR A 282 -21.73 5.62 -3.60
C THR A 282 -20.96 4.48 -4.26
N ILE A 283 -20.47 4.69 -5.49
CA ILE A 283 -19.69 3.69 -6.23
C ILE A 283 -18.42 3.35 -5.45
N ALA A 284 -17.69 4.34 -4.93
CA ALA A 284 -16.47 4.13 -4.17
C ALA A 284 -16.73 3.31 -2.90
N THR A 285 -17.82 3.59 -2.18
CA THR A 285 -18.20 2.85 -0.96
C THR A 285 -18.54 1.40 -1.29
N LEU A 286 -19.41 1.17 -2.27
CA LEU A 286 -19.78 -0.19 -2.69
C LEU A 286 -18.59 -0.98 -3.23
N TYR A 287 -17.73 -0.34 -4.01
CA TYR A 287 -16.53 -0.98 -4.55
C TYR A 287 -15.54 -1.35 -3.43
N THR A 288 -15.34 -0.49 -2.44
CA THR A 288 -14.43 -0.81 -1.32
C THR A 288 -14.97 -1.95 -0.45
N ILE A 289 -16.30 -2.02 -0.24
CA ILE A 289 -16.95 -3.17 0.42
C ILE A 289 -16.71 -4.45 -0.40
N PHE A 290 -16.88 -4.37 -1.72
CA PHE A 290 -16.61 -5.50 -2.60
C PHE A 290 -15.15 -5.97 -2.52
N LEU A 291 -14.19 -5.03 -2.49
CA LEU A 291 -12.76 -5.35 -2.36
C LEU A 291 -12.44 -6.06 -1.04
N LEU A 292 -13.03 -5.62 0.09
CA LEU A 292 -12.88 -6.31 1.38
C LEU A 292 -13.45 -7.73 1.32
N TYR A 293 -14.62 -7.91 0.69
CA TYR A 293 -15.19 -9.23 0.46
C TYR A 293 -14.28 -10.09 -0.43
N ALA A 294 -13.76 -9.52 -1.53
CA ALA A 294 -12.90 -10.22 -2.49
C ALA A 294 -11.61 -10.74 -1.87
N GLY A 295 -11.03 -9.97 -0.95
CA GLY A 295 -9.81 -10.35 -0.25
C GLY A 295 -9.96 -11.49 0.75
N GLY A 296 -11.19 -11.75 1.19
CA GLY A 296 -11.52 -12.83 2.10
C GLY A 296 -11.30 -12.52 3.58
N MET A 297 -11.96 -13.29 4.43
CA MET A 297 -12.01 -13.08 5.88
C MET A 297 -10.64 -13.21 6.56
N LYS A 298 -9.74 -14.04 6.03
CA LYS A 298 -8.39 -14.25 6.57
C LYS A 298 -7.67 -12.93 6.83
N PHE A 299 -7.58 -12.07 5.83
CA PHE A 299 -6.81 -10.82 5.91
C PHE A 299 -7.53 -9.73 6.70
N ILE A 300 -8.87 -9.72 6.69
CA ILE A 300 -9.68 -8.83 7.54
C ILE A 300 -9.44 -9.13 9.01
N VAL A 301 -9.46 -10.40 9.38
CA VAL A 301 -9.23 -10.85 10.76
C VAL A 301 -7.78 -10.61 11.20
N LEU A 302 -6.80 -10.87 10.32
CA LEU A 302 -5.39 -10.53 10.59
C LEU A 302 -5.18 -9.02 10.74
N SER A 303 -5.88 -8.20 9.96
CA SER A 303 -5.86 -6.73 10.12
C SER A 303 -6.39 -6.32 11.49
N ALA A 304 -7.45 -6.96 11.99
CA ALA A 304 -7.97 -6.69 13.33
C ALA A 304 -6.96 -7.01 14.44
N VAL A 305 -6.15 -8.07 14.28
CA VAL A 305 -5.05 -8.41 15.23
C VAL A 305 -4.04 -7.26 15.31
N LEU A 306 -3.75 -6.58 14.20
CA LEU A 306 -2.82 -5.46 14.17
C LEU A 306 -3.47 -4.14 14.60
N TYR A 307 -4.75 -3.93 14.32
CA TYR A 307 -5.47 -2.72 14.74
C TYR A 307 -5.84 -2.69 16.22
N ALA A 308 -6.13 -3.85 16.82
CA ALA A 308 -6.57 -3.91 18.21
C ALA A 308 -5.56 -3.29 19.21
N PRO A 309 -4.23 -3.54 19.12
CA PRO A 309 -3.25 -2.84 19.96
C PRO A 309 -3.23 -1.33 19.73
N GLY A 310 -3.56 -0.87 18.51
CA GLY A 310 -3.66 0.55 18.16
C GLY A 310 -4.74 1.30 18.96
N THR A 311 -5.77 0.59 19.46
CA THR A 311 -6.80 1.18 20.32
C THR A 311 -6.22 1.75 21.62
N ALA A 312 -5.10 1.21 22.11
CA ALA A 312 -4.41 1.76 23.26
C ALA A 312 -3.93 3.20 23.04
N LEU A 313 -3.49 3.52 21.81
CA LEU A 313 -3.09 4.88 21.43
C LEU A 313 -4.30 5.82 21.41
N TYR A 314 -5.45 5.33 20.93
CA TYR A 314 -6.69 6.08 20.97
C TYR A 314 -7.12 6.40 22.41
N PHE A 315 -7.07 5.42 23.31
CA PHE A 315 -7.38 5.64 24.72
C PHE A 315 -6.44 6.65 25.36
N TRP A 316 -5.17 6.58 25.04
CA TRP A 316 -4.18 7.53 25.52
C TRP A 316 -4.48 8.95 25.03
N ALA A 317 -4.71 9.13 23.73
CA ALA A 317 -5.04 10.43 23.15
C ALA A 317 -6.31 11.06 23.77
N ARG A 318 -7.35 10.26 23.98
CA ARG A 318 -8.60 10.73 24.62
C ARG A 318 -8.39 11.15 26.07
N ARG A 319 -7.59 10.40 26.83
CA ARG A 319 -7.24 10.75 28.22
C ARG A 319 -6.42 12.03 28.31
N GLU A 320 -5.45 12.25 27.42
CA GLU A 320 -4.69 13.52 27.36
C GLU A 320 -5.57 14.74 27.13
N GLN A 321 -6.69 14.56 26.44
CA GLN A 321 -7.66 15.63 26.16
C GLN A 321 -8.71 15.80 27.25
N GLY A 322 -8.72 14.97 28.27
CA GLY A 322 -9.79 14.97 29.30
C GLY A 322 -11.17 14.58 28.74
N LYS A 323 -11.21 13.91 27.57
CA LYS A 323 -12.45 13.49 26.93
C LYS A 323 -12.80 12.05 27.30
N PRO A 324 -14.10 11.68 27.32
CA PRO A 324 -14.48 10.29 27.50
C PRO A 324 -13.91 9.46 26.34
N VAL A 325 -13.47 8.25 26.66
CA VAL A 325 -12.86 7.33 25.68
C VAL A 325 -13.87 6.99 24.58
N PHE A 326 -15.09 6.68 24.96
CA PHE A 326 -16.19 6.44 24.04
C PHE A 326 -17.21 7.56 24.18
N SER A 327 -17.46 8.28 23.09
CA SER A 327 -18.35 9.43 23.06
C SER A 327 -19.75 9.07 22.56
N ASN A 328 -19.85 8.00 21.78
CA ASN A 328 -21.09 7.52 21.19
C ASN A 328 -21.10 5.98 21.03
N VAL A 329 -22.25 5.45 20.65
CA VAL A 329 -22.44 4.00 20.48
C VAL A 329 -21.54 3.42 19.37
N TRP A 330 -21.24 4.21 18.34
CA TRP A 330 -20.40 3.75 17.23
C TRP A 330 -18.95 3.50 17.64
N ASP A 331 -18.42 4.31 18.58
CA ASP A 331 -17.07 4.10 19.12
C ASP A 331 -16.99 2.73 19.83
N TRP A 332 -18.03 2.36 20.58
CA TRP A 332 -18.15 1.04 21.21
C TRP A 332 -18.23 -0.10 20.20
N ILE A 333 -19.08 0.07 19.16
CA ILE A 333 -19.25 -0.96 18.12
C ILE A 333 -17.92 -1.22 17.41
N ILE A 334 -17.22 -0.17 16.98
CA ILE A 334 -15.94 -0.29 16.27
C ILE A 334 -14.89 -0.98 17.17
N PHE A 335 -14.80 -0.58 18.44
CA PHE A 335 -13.88 -1.18 19.40
C PHE A 335 -14.18 -2.66 19.63
N ILE A 336 -15.45 -3.02 19.87
CA ILE A 336 -15.86 -4.41 20.09
C ILE A 336 -15.58 -5.26 18.84
N LEU A 337 -15.89 -4.77 17.65
CA LEU A 337 -15.58 -5.47 16.40
C LEU A 337 -14.08 -5.69 16.19
N ALA A 338 -13.26 -4.68 16.51
CA ALA A 338 -11.80 -4.81 16.43
C ALA A 338 -11.27 -5.86 17.43
N VAL A 339 -11.77 -5.87 18.66
CA VAL A 339 -11.36 -6.86 19.69
C VAL A 339 -11.84 -8.27 19.32
N ILE A 340 -13.10 -8.42 18.91
CA ILE A 340 -13.63 -9.73 18.45
C ILE A 340 -12.81 -10.24 17.27
N GLY A 341 -12.57 -9.40 16.26
CA GLY A 341 -11.73 -9.75 15.11
C GLY A 341 -10.32 -10.19 15.53
N ALA A 342 -9.71 -9.48 16.47
CA ALA A 342 -8.38 -9.84 16.98
C ALA A 342 -8.39 -11.20 17.73
N VAL A 343 -9.39 -11.43 18.59
CA VAL A 343 -9.52 -12.71 19.32
C VAL A 343 -9.72 -13.87 18.33
N VAL A 344 -10.62 -13.71 17.36
CA VAL A 344 -10.85 -14.71 16.30
C VAL A 344 -9.56 -14.94 15.50
N GLY A 345 -8.83 -13.89 15.15
CA GLY A 345 -7.57 -13.98 14.41
C GLY A 345 -6.49 -14.75 15.17
N ILE A 346 -6.32 -14.45 16.45
CA ILE A 346 -5.36 -15.16 17.31
C ILE A 346 -5.78 -16.62 17.46
N TYR A 347 -7.08 -16.89 17.64
CA TYR A 347 -7.61 -18.26 17.74
C TYR A 347 -7.35 -19.06 16.45
N TRP A 348 -7.62 -18.46 15.26
CA TRP A 348 -7.38 -19.10 13.98
C TRP A 348 -5.90 -19.37 13.70
N LEU A 349 -5.02 -18.46 14.13
CA LEU A 349 -3.56 -18.69 14.08
C LEU A 349 -3.13 -19.82 15.02
N ALA A 350 -3.62 -19.82 16.26
CA ALA A 350 -3.26 -20.83 17.26
C ALA A 350 -3.75 -22.24 16.90
N THR A 351 -4.91 -22.35 16.22
CA THR A 351 -5.48 -23.63 15.78
C THR A 351 -4.96 -24.09 14.41
N GLY A 352 -4.12 -23.29 13.73
CA GLY A 352 -3.62 -23.59 12.40
C GLY A 352 -4.69 -23.48 11.28
N TYR A 353 -5.85 -22.90 11.59
CA TYR A 353 -6.90 -22.66 10.58
C TYR A 353 -6.42 -21.63 9.54
N ILE A 354 -5.62 -20.64 9.96
CA ILE A 354 -4.87 -19.77 9.08
C ILE A 354 -3.38 -19.99 9.33
N THR A 355 -2.62 -20.17 8.26
CA THR A 355 -1.15 -20.20 8.27
C THR A 355 -0.61 -18.86 7.76
N ILE A 356 0.46 -18.38 8.35
CA ILE A 356 1.20 -17.18 7.95
C ILE A 356 2.30 -17.56 6.96
#